data_d51a577e82d7381ea622fb8e2d52cd41
#
_entry.id   d51a577e82d7381ea622fb8e2d52cd41
#
_cell.length_a   1.000
_cell.length_b   1.000
_cell.length_c   1.000
_cell.angle_alpha   90.00
_cell.angle_beta   90.00
_cell.angle_gamma   90.00
#
_symmetry.space_group_name_H-M   'P 1'
#
loop_
_entity.id
_entity.type
_entity.pdbx_description
1 polymer ?
#
loop_
_entity_poly.entity_id
_entity_poly.type
_entity_poly.pdbx_seq_one_letter_code
_entity_poly.pdbx_strand_id
1 'polypeptide(L)'
;MKTEAFDTDVLIIGGGNAALCAALMAREAGSRVLLLESAPRAWRGGNSSHTRNLRCMHDAPQDVLVEAYPEEEYWQDLLKVTGGITNEHLARMVIRASSTCRSWMRKHGVHFQPPLSG
;
A
#
# COMPACT_ATOMS: atom_id res chain seq x y z
N MET A 1 -11.73 31.49 18.47
CA MET A 1 -11.44 30.43 17.47
C MET A 1 -12.69 29.58 17.37
N LYS A 2 -13.30 29.46 16.19
CA LYS A 2 -14.45 28.56 16.03
C LYS A 2 -13.90 27.13 15.98
N THR A 3 -14.31 26.29 16.92
CA THR A 3 -14.00 24.86 16.92
C THR A 3 -15.01 24.21 15.98
N GLU A 4 -14.55 23.68 14.85
CA GLU A 4 -15.37 22.82 14.00
C GLU A 4 -15.34 21.40 14.56
N ALA A 5 -16.52 20.84 14.82
CA ALA A 5 -16.66 19.47 15.25
C ALA A 5 -17.05 18.61 14.03
N PHE A 6 -16.32 17.53 13.80
CA PHE A 6 -16.61 16.55 12.75
C PHE A 6 -17.12 15.27 13.42
N ASP A 7 -18.23 14.77 12.93
CA ASP A 7 -18.78 13.47 13.35
C ASP A 7 -18.33 12.39 12.36
N THR A 8 -17.47 11.48 12.81
CA THR A 8 -16.87 10.45 11.98
C THR A 8 -16.75 9.12 12.75
N ASP A 9 -16.80 8.01 12.03
CA ASP A 9 -16.67 6.68 12.62
C ASP A 9 -15.20 6.27 12.72
N VAL A 10 -14.37 6.72 11.77
CA VAL A 10 -12.94 6.42 11.70
C VAL A 10 -12.14 7.70 11.46
N LEU A 11 -11.22 8.00 12.39
CA LEU A 11 -10.25 9.07 12.26
C LEU A 11 -8.89 8.47 11.86
N ILE A 12 -8.31 8.98 10.77
CA ILE A 12 -7.01 8.54 10.27
C ILE A 12 -6.02 9.70 10.33
N ILE A 13 -4.88 9.47 10.92
CA ILE A 13 -3.82 10.46 11.08
C ILE A 13 -2.69 10.15 10.08
N GLY A 14 -2.44 11.08 9.17
CA GLY A 14 -1.44 10.98 8.11
C GLY A 14 -2.07 10.83 6.72
N GLY A 15 -1.28 11.05 5.67
CA GLY A 15 -1.69 11.01 4.25
C GLY A 15 -0.81 10.13 3.37
N GLY A 16 0.02 9.24 3.94
CA GLY A 16 0.80 8.26 3.20
C GLY A 16 -0.03 7.05 2.75
N ASN A 17 0.59 6.11 2.04
CA ASN A 17 -0.10 4.93 1.50
C ASN A 17 -0.85 4.12 2.56
N ALA A 18 -0.27 3.92 3.74
CA ALA A 18 -0.94 3.19 4.82
C ALA A 18 -2.26 3.88 5.24
N ALA A 19 -2.23 5.20 5.40
CA ALA A 19 -3.38 5.99 5.76
C ALA A 19 -4.46 5.99 4.65
N LEU A 20 -4.04 6.12 3.40
CA LEU A 20 -4.95 6.09 2.25
C LEU A 20 -5.61 4.70 2.09
N CYS A 21 -4.85 3.62 2.25
CA CYS A 21 -5.40 2.26 2.22
C CYS A 21 -6.40 2.04 3.36
N ALA A 22 -6.07 2.47 4.58
CA ALA A 22 -6.97 2.39 5.72
C ALA A 22 -8.27 3.18 5.48
N ALA A 23 -8.16 4.40 4.92
CA ALA A 23 -9.31 5.23 4.59
C ALA A 23 -10.23 4.57 3.55
N LEU A 24 -9.66 4.03 2.49
CA LEU A 24 -10.42 3.37 1.43
C LEU A 24 -11.10 2.10 1.95
N MET A 25 -10.39 1.27 2.71
CA MET A 25 -10.96 0.06 3.31
C MET A 25 -12.11 0.38 4.29
N ALA A 26 -11.95 1.40 5.13
CA ALA A 26 -13.02 1.85 6.02
C ALA A 26 -14.24 2.38 5.24
N ARG A 27 -14.01 3.10 4.15
CA ARG A 27 -15.08 3.56 3.25
C ARG A 27 -15.79 2.41 2.54
N GLU A 28 -15.06 1.40 2.06
CA GLU A 28 -15.65 0.19 1.47
C GLU A 28 -16.52 -0.56 2.48
N ALA A 29 -16.15 -0.52 3.76
CA ALA A 29 -16.96 -1.07 4.87
C ALA A 29 -18.15 -0.18 5.29
N GLY A 30 -18.36 0.96 4.62
CA GLY A 30 -19.50 1.86 4.87
C GLY A 30 -19.27 2.90 5.96
N SER A 31 -18.07 3.01 6.53
CA SER A 31 -17.77 3.97 7.60
C SER A 31 -17.60 5.39 7.07
N ARG A 32 -17.95 6.39 7.90
CA ARG A 32 -17.60 7.79 7.67
C ARG A 32 -16.15 8.01 8.11
N VAL A 33 -15.32 8.51 7.22
CA VAL A 33 -13.87 8.63 7.45
C VAL A 33 -13.45 10.09 7.40
N LEU A 34 -12.67 10.51 8.39
CA LEU A 34 -11.93 11.75 8.39
C LEU A 34 -10.43 11.44 8.38
N LEU A 35 -9.71 11.99 7.40
CA LEU A 35 -8.26 11.87 7.30
C LEU A 35 -7.63 13.24 7.55
N LEU A 36 -6.66 13.28 8.47
CA LEU A 36 -5.90 14.48 8.81
C LEU A 36 -4.45 14.31 8.38
N GLU A 37 -3.94 15.26 7.62
CA GLU A 37 -2.54 15.34 7.20
C GLU A 37 -1.94 16.66 7.64
N SER A 38 -0.82 16.62 8.33
CA SER A 38 -0.14 17.81 8.85
C SER A 38 0.70 18.54 7.80
N ALA A 39 1.16 17.84 6.76
CA ALA A 39 1.97 18.44 5.73
C ALA A 39 1.12 19.31 4.79
N PRO A 40 1.66 20.42 4.29
CA PRO A 40 1.03 21.19 3.22
C PRO A 40 0.75 20.34 1.98
N ARG A 41 -0.26 20.74 1.21
CA ARG A 41 -0.69 19.98 0.02
C ARG A 41 0.45 19.57 -0.93
N ALA A 42 1.45 20.43 -1.10
CA ALA A 42 2.61 20.17 -1.97
C ALA A 42 3.55 19.06 -1.43
N TRP A 43 3.52 18.80 -0.12
CA TRP A 43 4.45 17.89 0.57
C TRP A 43 3.76 16.69 1.24
N ARG A 44 2.45 16.58 1.08
CA ARG A 44 1.69 15.48 1.68
C ARG A 44 2.09 14.12 1.10
N GLY A 45 1.88 13.05 1.86
CA GLY A 45 2.12 11.67 1.42
C GLY A 45 3.44 11.09 1.93
N GLY A 46 4.32 11.90 2.53
CA GLY A 46 5.60 11.44 3.10
C GLY A 46 6.44 10.65 2.10
N ASN A 47 7.06 9.57 2.54
CA ASN A 47 7.86 8.70 1.68
C ASN A 47 7.07 8.04 0.54
N SER A 48 5.77 7.90 0.67
CA SER A 48 4.93 7.30 -0.37
C SER A 48 4.93 8.12 -1.66
N SER A 49 5.09 9.45 -1.59
CA SER A 49 5.17 10.32 -2.76
C SER A 49 6.45 10.11 -3.59
N HIS A 50 7.47 9.49 -3.02
CA HIS A 50 8.74 9.16 -3.67
C HIS A 50 8.83 7.73 -4.18
N THR A 51 7.82 6.90 -3.88
CA THR A 51 7.77 5.50 -4.30
C THR A 51 7.25 5.38 -5.72
N ARG A 52 7.97 4.66 -6.57
CA ARG A 52 7.61 4.42 -7.97
C ARG A 52 7.22 2.98 -8.26
N ASN A 53 7.67 2.05 -7.41
CA ASN A 53 7.52 0.63 -7.64
C ASN A 53 6.68 -0.01 -6.54
N LEU A 54 5.85 -0.95 -6.94
CA LEU A 54 5.10 -1.83 -6.05
C LEU A 54 5.58 -3.26 -6.26
N ARG A 55 6.00 -3.93 -5.20
CA ARG A 55 6.37 -5.33 -5.23
C ARG A 55 5.20 -6.19 -4.79
N CYS A 56 4.78 -7.12 -5.63
CA CYS A 56 3.65 -8.00 -5.37
C CYS A 56 4.02 -9.45 -5.65
N MET A 57 3.62 -10.35 -4.74
CA MET A 57 3.69 -11.79 -4.96
C MET A 57 2.73 -12.18 -6.11
N HIS A 58 3.20 -13.08 -6.99
CA HIS A 58 2.39 -13.66 -8.07
C HIS A 58 3.02 -14.97 -8.57
N ASP A 59 2.20 -15.97 -8.87
CA ASP A 59 2.67 -17.31 -9.20
C ASP A 59 2.92 -17.52 -10.69
N ALA A 60 2.47 -16.59 -11.54
CA ALA A 60 2.59 -16.66 -12.99
C ALA A 60 2.69 -15.27 -13.60
N PRO A 61 3.20 -15.15 -14.83
CA PRO A 61 3.16 -13.89 -15.57
C PRO A 61 1.74 -13.33 -15.64
N GLN A 62 1.62 -12.02 -15.46
CA GLN A 62 0.37 -11.28 -15.55
C GLN A 62 0.61 -10.04 -16.42
N ASP A 63 -0.41 -9.30 -16.80
CA ASP A 63 -0.38 -8.16 -17.73
C ASP A 63 0.92 -7.32 -17.76
N VAL A 64 1.29 -6.72 -16.61
CA VAL A 64 2.49 -5.88 -16.45
C VAL A 64 3.65 -6.61 -15.75
N LEU A 65 3.51 -7.89 -15.46
CA LEU A 65 4.47 -8.73 -14.76
C LEU A 65 4.90 -9.86 -15.67
N VAL A 66 6.17 -9.92 -16.03
CA VAL A 66 6.69 -10.82 -17.06
C VAL A 66 7.08 -12.21 -16.54
N GLU A 67 7.34 -12.33 -15.25
CA GLU A 67 7.79 -13.56 -14.60
C GLU A 67 6.93 -13.87 -13.38
N ALA A 68 7.07 -15.06 -12.81
CA ALA A 68 6.53 -15.40 -11.51
C ALA A 68 7.39 -14.78 -10.39
N TYR A 69 6.78 -14.46 -9.29
CA TYR A 69 7.45 -13.99 -8.08
C TYR A 69 6.75 -14.60 -6.86
N PRO A 70 7.05 -15.87 -6.55
CA PRO A 70 6.36 -16.62 -5.50
C PRO A 70 6.72 -16.14 -4.10
N GLU A 71 5.92 -16.56 -3.11
CA GLU A 71 6.08 -16.17 -1.70
C GLU A 71 7.51 -16.37 -1.19
N GLU A 72 8.11 -17.53 -1.48
CA GLU A 72 9.42 -17.87 -0.93
C GLU A 72 10.55 -17.01 -1.52
N GLU A 73 10.48 -16.69 -2.80
CA GLU A 73 11.44 -15.78 -3.44
C GLU A 73 11.33 -14.37 -2.84
N TYR A 74 10.10 -13.87 -2.69
CA TYR A 74 9.88 -12.59 -2.03
C TYR A 74 10.41 -12.59 -0.59
N TRP A 75 10.16 -13.67 0.14
CA TRP A 75 10.67 -13.81 1.50
C TRP A 75 12.21 -13.78 1.55
N GLN A 76 12.88 -14.52 0.68
CA GLN A 76 14.34 -14.52 0.61
C GLN A 76 14.90 -13.13 0.26
N ASP A 77 14.27 -12.42 -0.67
CA ASP A 77 14.66 -11.05 -0.98
C ASP A 77 14.49 -10.10 0.20
N LEU A 78 13.40 -10.25 0.95
CA LEU A 78 13.16 -9.45 2.15
C LEU A 78 14.24 -9.71 3.22
N LEU A 79 14.62 -10.97 3.43
CA LEU A 79 15.70 -11.33 4.36
C LEU A 79 17.03 -10.70 3.95
N LYS A 80 17.36 -10.70 2.67
CA LYS A 80 18.59 -10.04 2.16
C LYS A 80 18.59 -8.54 2.48
N VAL A 81 17.49 -7.85 2.22
CA VAL A 81 17.38 -6.39 2.45
C VAL A 81 17.39 -6.04 3.94
N THR A 82 16.77 -6.84 4.78
CA THR A 82 16.67 -6.58 6.22
C THR A 82 17.84 -7.15 7.02
N GLY A 83 18.78 -7.86 6.39
CA GLY A 83 19.85 -8.58 7.07
C GLY A 83 19.32 -9.68 7.99
N GLY A 84 18.17 -10.24 7.68
CA GLY A 84 17.49 -11.27 8.49
C GLY A 84 16.71 -10.71 9.70
N ILE A 85 16.70 -9.40 9.91
CA ILE A 85 15.99 -8.76 11.03
C ILE A 85 14.59 -8.35 10.58
N THR A 86 13.63 -9.25 10.80
CA THR A 86 12.22 -8.98 10.48
C THR A 86 11.29 -9.89 11.29
N ASN A 87 10.04 -9.50 11.42
CA ASN A 87 9.01 -10.37 11.98
C ASN A 87 8.45 -11.25 10.87
N GLU A 88 8.79 -12.54 10.84
CA GLU A 88 8.40 -13.47 9.79
C GLU A 88 6.88 -13.56 9.63
N HIS A 89 6.14 -13.65 10.74
CA HIS A 89 4.67 -13.76 10.69
C HIS A 89 4.03 -12.56 9.97
N LEU A 90 4.41 -11.34 10.37
CA LEU A 90 3.89 -10.12 9.75
C LEU A 90 4.37 -9.97 8.30
N ALA A 91 5.62 -10.29 8.03
CA ALA A 91 6.19 -10.20 6.68
C ALA A 91 5.48 -11.15 5.71
N ARG A 92 5.30 -12.42 6.08
CA ARG A 92 4.60 -13.39 5.24
C ARG A 92 3.11 -13.02 5.05
N MET A 93 2.46 -12.48 6.06
CA MET A 93 1.09 -11.96 5.92
C MET A 93 1.03 -10.85 4.85
N VAL A 94 1.95 -9.89 4.88
CA VAL A 94 2.03 -8.80 3.89
C VAL A 94 2.37 -9.33 2.50
N ILE A 95 3.33 -10.26 2.40
CA ILE A 95 3.71 -10.88 1.11
C ILE A 95 2.50 -11.55 0.46
N ARG A 96 1.77 -12.38 1.19
CA ARG A 96 0.57 -13.06 0.69
C ARG A 96 -0.53 -12.07 0.29
N ALA A 97 -0.79 -11.07 1.13
CA ALA A 97 -1.78 -10.03 0.84
C ALA A 97 -1.42 -9.20 -0.40
N SER A 98 -0.13 -9.05 -0.72
CA SER A 98 0.32 -8.28 -1.88
C SER A 98 -0.16 -8.85 -3.21
N SER A 99 -0.50 -10.13 -3.28
CA SER A 99 -1.00 -10.79 -4.50
C SER A 99 -2.29 -10.15 -5.04
N THR A 100 -3.12 -9.61 -4.16
CA THR A 100 -4.39 -8.96 -4.54
C THR A 100 -4.30 -7.42 -4.55
N CYS A 101 -3.20 -6.87 -4.06
CA CYS A 101 -3.04 -5.42 -3.86
C CYS A 101 -3.20 -4.64 -5.18
N ARG A 102 -2.60 -5.12 -6.26
CA ARG A 102 -2.65 -4.45 -7.56
C ARG A 102 -4.06 -4.35 -8.13
N SER A 103 -4.83 -5.43 -8.09
CA SER A 103 -6.23 -5.44 -8.55
C SER A 103 -7.11 -4.53 -7.70
N TRP A 104 -6.90 -4.51 -6.40
CA TRP A 104 -7.60 -3.61 -5.49
C TRP A 104 -7.25 -2.14 -5.76
N MET A 105 -5.97 -1.81 -5.94
CA MET A 105 -5.54 -0.45 -6.27
C MET A 105 -6.13 0.04 -7.60
N ARG A 106 -6.25 -0.84 -8.60
CA ARG A 106 -6.91 -0.50 -9.89
C ARG A 106 -8.37 -0.11 -9.73
N LYS A 107 -9.12 -0.75 -8.84
CA LYS A 107 -10.50 -0.35 -8.53
C LYS A 107 -10.58 1.09 -8.02
N HIS A 108 -9.51 1.60 -7.42
CA HIS A 108 -9.39 2.97 -6.94
C HIS A 108 -8.68 3.91 -7.94
N GLY A 109 -8.58 3.53 -9.21
CA GLY A 109 -8.07 4.37 -10.28
C GLY A 109 -6.55 4.43 -10.42
N VAL A 110 -5.81 3.53 -9.75
CA VAL A 110 -4.35 3.45 -9.93
C VAL A 110 -4.01 2.74 -11.25
N HIS A 111 -3.15 3.36 -12.05
CA HIS A 111 -2.63 2.82 -13.29
C HIS A 111 -1.22 2.28 -13.09
N PHE A 112 -0.97 1.08 -13.57
CA PHE A 112 0.35 0.45 -13.53
C PHE A 112 0.96 0.40 -14.95
N GLN A 113 2.26 0.60 -15.01
CA GLN A 113 3.04 0.46 -16.24
C GLN A 113 3.86 -0.84 -16.19
N PRO A 114 4.15 -1.47 -17.32
CA PRO A 114 5.12 -2.56 -17.39
C PRO A 114 6.49 -2.10 -16.88
N PRO A 115 7.35 -3.01 -16.36
CA PRO A 115 8.72 -2.67 -16.02
C PRO A 115 9.46 -2.17 -17.28
N LEU A 116 10.34 -1.19 -17.10
CA LEU A 116 11.15 -0.61 -18.19
C LEU A 116 12.29 -1.54 -18.63
N SER A 117 12.69 -2.45 -17.75
CA SER A 117 13.60 -3.56 -18.04
C SER A 117 12.78 -4.82 -18.20
N GLY A 118 12.69 -5.31 -19.42
CA GLY A 118 12.17 -6.63 -19.68
C GLY A 118 13.08 -7.72 -19.11
#